data_19893f3c0af2356fad840ec8b8cc6295
#
_entry.id   19893f3c0af2356fad840ec8b8cc6295
#
_cell.length_a   1.000
_cell.length_b   1.000
_cell.length_c   1.000
_cell.angle_alpha   90.00
_cell.angle_beta   90.00
_cell.angle_gamma   90.00
#
_symmetry.space_group_name_H-M   'P 1'
#
loop_
_entity.id
_entity.type
_entity.pdbx_description
1 polymer ?
#
loop_
_entity_poly.entity_id
_entity_poly.type
_entity_poly.pdbx_seq_one_letter_code
_entity_poly.pdbx_strand_id
1 'polypeptide(L)'
;GQTADNLTQFVNPRIGTGGHGHVFLGANVPFGYVQLGPTEHTRGWDWCSGYHESDSVLIGFGHQHLSGTGIGELGDVAFLPVTDAKQKEVVFHHANENVRPGYYAVKLQQPNVWVELTATKRAGFHRYTFGADVKKAQLVLDLFQGIGWDKPTDYALDEMKTTSVAGHRFSTGWAKDQKNFFVAEFSQPVTIEPLDSGRWLVQVSDAAQPLLIKVGL
;
A
#
# COMPACT_ATOMS: atom_id res chain seq x y z
N GLY A 1 30.05 -1.90 24.11
CA GLY A 1 29.81 -1.76 22.69
C GLY A 1 28.37 -1.29 22.47
N GLN A 2 28.20 -0.15 21.81
CA GLN A 2 26.88 0.28 21.36
C GLN A 2 26.36 -0.75 20.35
N THR A 3 25.19 -1.29 20.61
CA THR A 3 24.57 -2.25 19.72
C THR A 3 24.12 -1.54 18.44
N ALA A 4 24.14 -2.25 17.30
CA ALA A 4 23.74 -1.72 15.98
C ALA A 4 22.32 -1.11 15.95
N ASP A 5 21.49 -1.46 16.93
CA ASP A 5 20.12 -0.95 17.07
C ASP A 5 20.02 0.55 17.37
N ASN A 6 21.10 1.17 17.78
CA ASN A 6 21.09 2.59 18.19
C ASN A 6 21.34 3.56 17.03
N LEU A 7 21.78 3.09 15.87
CA LEU A 7 22.11 3.96 14.73
C LEU A 7 20.88 4.31 13.88
N THR A 8 19.87 3.46 13.85
CA THR A 8 18.68 3.69 13.03
C THR A 8 17.84 4.88 13.51
N GLN A 9 17.94 5.26 14.79
CA GLN A 9 17.27 6.45 15.33
C GLN A 9 17.75 7.77 14.70
N PHE A 10 18.94 7.78 14.10
CA PHE A 10 19.50 8.94 13.41
C PHE A 10 19.16 8.99 11.93
N VAL A 11 18.51 7.96 11.42
CA VAL A 11 18.07 7.92 10.02
C VAL A 11 16.70 8.59 9.91
N ASN A 12 16.62 9.63 9.08
CA ASN A 12 15.34 10.24 8.75
C ASN A 12 14.84 9.70 7.40
N PRO A 13 13.85 8.80 7.39
CA PRO A 13 13.36 8.18 6.15
C PRO A 13 12.66 9.16 5.20
N ARG A 14 12.33 10.38 5.66
CA ARG A 14 11.65 11.40 4.84
C ARG A 14 12.59 12.24 4.01
N ILE A 15 13.90 12.08 4.14
CA ILE A 15 14.88 12.81 3.32
C ILE A 15 14.66 12.44 1.85
N GLY A 16 14.43 13.44 1.02
CA GLY A 16 14.21 13.28 -0.42
C GLY A 16 12.75 13.06 -0.84
N THR A 17 11.77 13.15 0.09
CA THR A 17 10.34 12.98 -0.24
C THR A 17 9.63 14.31 -0.57
N GLY A 18 10.32 15.45 -0.43
CA GLY A 18 9.75 16.78 -0.71
C GLY A 18 10.42 17.48 -1.89
N GLY A 19 9.83 18.57 -2.36
CA GLY A 19 10.33 19.37 -3.48
C GLY A 19 10.44 18.53 -4.76
N HIS A 20 11.61 18.53 -5.38
CA HIS A 20 11.92 17.69 -6.56
C HIS A 20 12.60 16.37 -6.19
N GLY A 21 12.48 15.92 -4.96
CA GLY A 21 12.96 14.61 -4.53
C GLY A 21 12.07 13.48 -5.05
N HIS A 22 12.68 12.36 -5.43
CA HIS A 22 11.95 11.20 -5.97
C HIS A 22 12.29 9.94 -5.15
N VAL A 23 12.12 10.04 -3.83
CA VAL A 23 12.43 8.94 -2.91
C VAL A 23 11.14 8.33 -2.39
N PHE A 24 11.06 7.01 -2.45
CA PHE A 24 9.99 6.23 -1.88
C PHE A 24 10.00 6.30 -0.34
N LEU A 25 8.82 6.47 0.25
CA LEU A 25 8.63 6.36 1.69
C LEU A 25 7.85 5.09 2.00
N GLY A 26 8.40 4.21 2.83
CA GLY A 26 7.71 3.00 3.24
C GLY A 26 8.63 1.92 3.78
N ALA A 27 8.07 0.73 3.95
CA ALA A 27 8.77 -0.42 4.46
C ALA A 27 9.41 -1.22 3.32
N ASN A 28 10.71 -1.36 3.37
CA ASN A 28 11.48 -2.22 2.47
C ASN A 28 12.72 -2.77 3.17
N VAL A 29 13.30 -3.81 2.61
CA VAL A 29 14.58 -4.33 3.05
C VAL A 29 15.62 -4.15 1.95
N PRO A 30 16.93 -4.01 2.27
CA PRO A 30 17.98 -3.89 1.27
C PRO A 30 17.92 -5.04 0.25
N PHE A 31 17.95 -4.70 -1.05
CA PHE A 31 17.84 -5.65 -2.16
C PHE A 31 16.55 -6.48 -2.15
N GLY A 32 15.50 -6.02 -1.44
CA GLY A 32 14.18 -6.64 -1.44
C GLY A 32 13.40 -6.30 -2.72
N TYR A 33 12.56 -7.24 -3.16
CA TYR A 33 11.68 -7.04 -4.30
C TYR A 33 10.45 -6.18 -3.94
N VAL A 34 9.94 -6.32 -2.72
CA VAL A 34 8.76 -5.60 -2.23
C VAL A 34 9.17 -4.28 -1.61
N GLN A 35 8.55 -3.20 -2.07
CA GLN A 35 8.61 -1.86 -1.48
C GLN A 35 7.20 -1.47 -1.10
N LEU A 36 6.87 -1.56 0.18
CA LEU A 36 5.52 -1.39 0.71
C LEU A 36 5.35 -0.01 1.34
N GLY A 37 4.39 0.76 0.87
CA GLY A 37 4.14 2.08 1.42
C GLY A 37 2.87 2.74 0.93
N PRO A 38 2.57 3.94 1.43
CA PRO A 38 1.44 4.73 0.99
C PRO A 38 1.60 5.16 -0.46
N THR A 39 0.51 5.10 -1.21
CA THR A 39 0.40 5.61 -2.56
C THR A 39 -0.55 6.78 -2.58
N GLU A 40 -0.09 7.90 -3.12
CA GLU A 40 -0.85 9.14 -3.22
C GLU A 40 -1.19 9.43 -4.69
N HIS A 41 -2.15 10.32 -4.92
CA HIS A 41 -2.42 10.80 -6.28
C HIS A 41 -1.19 11.47 -6.87
N THR A 42 -0.80 11.03 -8.06
CA THR A 42 0.30 11.66 -8.80
C THR A 42 -0.12 13.01 -9.33
N ARG A 43 0.66 14.04 -9.01
CA ARG A 43 0.45 15.42 -9.45
C ARG A 43 1.55 15.88 -10.41
N GLY A 44 2.15 14.94 -11.13
CA GLY A 44 3.23 15.20 -12.05
C GLY A 44 4.52 14.48 -11.67
N TRP A 45 5.64 14.96 -12.24
CA TRP A 45 6.92 14.29 -12.13
C TRP A 45 7.46 14.14 -10.71
N ASP A 46 7.19 15.09 -9.82
CA ASP A 46 7.68 15.04 -8.43
C ASP A 46 6.99 13.95 -7.59
N TRP A 47 5.86 13.40 -8.05
CA TRP A 47 5.11 12.32 -7.39
C TRP A 47 5.40 10.93 -7.97
N CYS A 48 6.43 10.78 -8.78
CA CYS A 48 6.71 9.52 -9.50
C CYS A 48 7.02 8.33 -8.56
N SER A 49 7.48 8.57 -7.34
CA SER A 49 7.71 7.53 -6.33
C SER A 49 6.43 7.11 -5.59
N GLY A 50 5.28 7.72 -5.89
CA GLY A 50 4.00 7.46 -5.23
C GLY A 50 3.79 8.21 -3.92
N TYR A 51 4.76 8.91 -3.40
CA TYR A 51 4.69 9.68 -2.16
C TYR A 51 5.37 11.04 -2.31
N HIS A 52 4.74 12.08 -1.75
CA HIS A 52 5.33 13.40 -1.61
C HIS A 52 4.97 14.00 -0.25
N GLU A 53 5.95 14.60 0.45
CA GLU A 53 5.80 15.12 1.82
C GLU A 53 4.68 16.17 1.97
N SER A 54 4.35 16.89 0.90
CA SER A 54 3.26 17.88 0.93
C SER A 54 1.88 17.30 0.72
N ASP A 55 1.77 16.03 0.34
CA ASP A 55 0.48 15.43 0.03
C ASP A 55 -0.24 14.92 1.28
N SER A 56 -1.57 14.86 1.22
CA SER A 56 -2.42 14.41 2.32
C SER A 56 -3.57 13.52 1.86
N VAL A 57 -3.56 13.09 0.61
CA VAL A 57 -4.60 12.23 0.03
C VAL A 57 -4.01 10.89 -0.37
N LEU A 58 -4.50 9.84 0.27
CA LEU A 58 -4.07 8.46 0.09
C LEU A 58 -5.03 7.72 -0.82
N ILE A 59 -4.52 7.01 -1.82
CA ILE A 59 -5.31 6.12 -2.69
C ILE A 59 -5.12 4.63 -2.37
N GLY A 60 -4.15 4.29 -1.54
CA GLY A 60 -3.94 2.92 -1.09
C GLY A 60 -2.54 2.68 -0.54
N PHE A 61 -2.32 1.49 -0.01
CA PHE A 61 -1.01 1.00 0.39
C PHE A 61 -0.55 -0.04 -0.63
N GLY A 62 0.40 0.34 -1.45
CA GLY A 62 0.87 -0.46 -2.57
C GLY A 62 2.20 -1.16 -2.31
N HIS A 63 2.55 -2.11 -3.17
CA HIS A 63 3.64 -3.05 -2.96
C HIS A 63 4.85 -2.85 -3.85
N GLN A 64 4.77 -2.03 -4.88
CA GLN A 64 5.91 -1.71 -5.72
C GLN A 64 5.98 -0.23 -6.02
N HIS A 65 7.13 0.37 -5.79
CA HIS A 65 7.41 1.77 -6.05
C HIS A 65 8.82 1.93 -6.62
N LEU A 66 9.00 2.90 -7.51
CA LEU A 66 10.31 3.30 -7.99
C LEU A 66 10.81 4.53 -7.22
N SER A 67 12.05 4.48 -6.77
CA SER A 67 12.71 5.60 -6.10
C SER A 67 13.82 6.19 -6.94
N GLY A 68 13.87 7.53 -7.01
CA GLY A 68 14.99 8.26 -7.62
C GLY A 68 15.05 8.25 -9.14
N THR A 69 14.08 7.64 -9.83
CA THR A 69 14.10 7.52 -11.29
C THR A 69 13.52 8.73 -12.02
N GLY A 70 12.63 9.48 -11.37
CA GLY A 70 11.88 10.54 -12.02
C GLY A 70 10.82 10.04 -13.02
N ILE A 71 10.56 8.75 -13.06
CA ILE A 71 9.58 8.10 -13.94
C ILE A 71 8.47 7.54 -13.05
N GLY A 72 7.25 7.98 -13.27
CA GLY A 72 6.08 7.56 -12.48
C GLY A 72 5.49 6.27 -13.02
N GLU A 73 5.98 5.15 -12.54
CA GLU A 73 5.49 3.83 -12.92
C GLU A 73 5.55 2.85 -11.76
N LEU A 74 4.82 1.74 -11.86
CA LEU A 74 4.65 0.69 -10.88
C LEU A 74 3.81 1.13 -9.67
N GLY A 75 2.54 0.94 -9.77
CA GLY A 75 1.61 0.81 -8.65
C GLY A 75 0.78 -0.40 -8.98
N ASP A 76 0.85 -1.42 -8.19
CA ASP A 76 0.33 -2.72 -8.60
C ASP A 76 -0.85 -3.19 -7.77
N VAL A 77 -0.60 -3.73 -6.61
CA VAL A 77 -1.61 -4.25 -5.70
C VAL A 77 -1.74 -3.28 -4.54
N ALA A 78 -2.88 -2.64 -4.41
CA ALA A 78 -3.11 -1.65 -3.36
C ALA A 78 -4.34 -2.00 -2.52
N PHE A 79 -4.24 -1.78 -1.20
CA PHE A 79 -5.35 -1.88 -0.26
C PHE A 79 -5.64 -0.52 0.33
N LEU A 80 -6.90 -0.11 0.32
CA LEU A 80 -7.37 1.13 0.92
C LEU A 80 -8.46 0.85 1.95
N PRO A 81 -8.24 1.11 3.25
CA PRO A 81 -9.33 1.09 4.22
C PRO A 81 -10.38 2.15 3.88
N VAL A 82 -11.66 1.78 3.89
CA VAL A 82 -12.75 2.66 3.51
C VAL A 82 -13.92 2.58 4.48
N THR A 83 -14.68 3.66 4.60
CA THR A 83 -15.96 3.67 5.31
C THR A 83 -17.11 3.28 4.38
N ASP A 84 -16.99 3.59 3.09
CA ASP A 84 -17.98 3.33 2.05
C ASP A 84 -17.28 2.69 0.84
N ALA A 85 -17.95 1.71 0.22
CA ALA A 85 -17.45 1.01 -0.96
C ALA A 85 -17.16 1.92 -2.16
N LYS A 86 -17.79 3.09 -2.23
CA LYS A 86 -17.58 4.09 -3.29
C LYS A 86 -16.37 5.00 -3.05
N GLN A 87 -15.79 4.95 -1.86
CA GLN A 87 -14.66 5.78 -1.50
C GLN A 87 -13.42 5.37 -2.28
N LYS A 88 -12.77 6.31 -2.96
CA LYS A 88 -11.58 6.08 -3.79
C LYS A 88 -10.31 6.64 -3.19
N GLU A 89 -10.44 7.47 -2.16
CA GLU A 89 -9.33 8.14 -1.51
C GLU A 89 -9.63 8.40 -0.04
N VAL A 90 -8.60 8.51 0.77
CA VAL A 90 -8.69 8.79 2.19
C VAL A 90 -7.76 9.95 2.52
N VAL A 91 -8.27 10.94 3.26
CA VAL A 91 -7.43 12.01 3.79
C VAL A 91 -6.65 11.50 5.00
N PHE A 92 -5.37 11.79 5.03
CA PHE A 92 -4.50 11.48 6.17
C PHE A 92 -3.59 12.67 6.48
N HIS A 93 -2.97 12.66 7.64
CA HIS A 93 -2.07 13.73 8.06
C HIS A 93 -0.68 13.17 8.32
N HIS A 94 0.35 13.81 7.75
CA HIS A 94 1.74 13.39 7.94
C HIS A 94 2.17 13.43 9.41
N ALA A 95 1.55 14.28 10.24
CA ALA A 95 1.78 14.29 11.68
C ALA A 95 1.36 12.98 12.37
N ASN A 96 0.46 12.22 11.76
CA ASN A 96 -0.03 10.93 12.27
C ASN A 96 0.77 9.73 11.72
N GLU A 97 1.83 9.98 10.98
CA GLU A 97 2.73 8.95 10.48
C GLU A 97 3.86 8.68 11.46
N ASN A 98 4.22 7.40 11.59
CA ASN A 98 5.43 6.96 12.29
C ASN A 98 6.28 6.16 11.29
N VAL A 99 7.42 6.72 10.90
CA VAL A 99 8.28 6.15 9.87
C VAL A 99 9.64 5.85 10.46
N ARG A 100 10.07 4.60 10.32
CA ARG A 100 11.40 4.10 10.71
C ARG A 100 11.93 3.22 9.58
N PRO A 101 13.23 2.99 9.47
CA PRO A 101 13.77 2.04 8.50
C PRO A 101 13.07 0.68 8.60
N GLY A 102 12.48 0.20 7.50
CA GLY A 102 11.75 -1.06 7.43
C GLY A 102 10.35 -1.07 8.05
N TYR A 103 9.85 0.09 8.51
CA TYR A 103 8.54 0.19 9.15
C TYR A 103 7.85 1.49 8.77
N TYR A 104 6.56 1.39 8.45
CA TYR A 104 5.68 2.55 8.23
C TYR A 104 4.39 2.35 9.01
N ALA A 105 3.89 3.39 9.66
CA ALA A 105 2.59 3.37 10.31
C ALA A 105 1.88 4.71 10.14
N VAL A 106 0.56 4.68 10.06
CA VAL A 106 -0.29 5.87 10.03
C VAL A 106 -1.61 5.62 10.72
N LYS A 107 -2.09 6.64 11.44
CA LYS A 107 -3.44 6.66 11.99
C LYS A 107 -4.36 7.39 11.02
N LEU A 108 -5.37 6.69 10.50
CA LEU A 108 -6.45 7.27 9.71
C LEU A 108 -7.63 7.61 10.63
N GLN A 109 -8.42 8.62 10.27
CA GLN A 109 -9.57 9.06 11.06
C GLN A 109 -10.91 8.61 10.44
N GLN A 110 -10.98 8.52 9.11
CA GLN A 110 -12.18 8.08 8.39
C GLN A 110 -11.78 7.14 7.24
N PRO A 111 -11.79 5.82 7.48
CA PRO A 111 -12.18 5.12 8.71
C PRO A 111 -11.16 5.29 9.84
N ASN A 112 -11.63 5.12 11.08
CA ASN A 112 -10.75 5.08 12.24
C ASN A 112 -9.98 3.77 12.26
N VAL A 113 -8.75 3.80 11.79
CA VAL A 113 -7.89 2.60 11.68
C VAL A 113 -6.43 2.97 11.86
N TRP A 114 -5.71 2.15 12.62
CA TRP A 114 -4.26 2.18 12.72
C TRP A 114 -3.67 1.22 11.69
N VAL A 115 -2.86 1.73 10.78
CA VAL A 115 -2.23 0.96 9.71
C VAL A 115 -0.75 0.84 9.98
N GLU A 116 -0.25 -0.39 9.96
CA GLU A 116 1.18 -0.67 10.12
C GLU A 116 1.66 -1.55 8.96
N LEU A 117 2.80 -1.18 8.39
CA LEU A 117 3.38 -1.86 7.25
C LEU A 117 4.81 -2.27 7.57
N THR A 118 5.16 -3.51 7.25
CA THR A 118 6.53 -4.01 7.25
C THR A 118 6.78 -4.84 6.00
N ALA A 119 8.01 -5.07 5.64
CA ALA A 119 8.34 -5.87 4.46
C ALA A 119 9.47 -6.85 4.76
N THR A 120 9.42 -7.99 4.09
CA THR A 120 10.54 -8.90 3.91
C THR A 120 11.02 -8.83 2.46
N LYS A 121 11.99 -9.67 2.09
CA LYS A 121 12.57 -9.67 0.74
C LYS A 121 11.54 -9.85 -0.39
N ARG A 122 10.47 -10.63 -0.16
CA ARG A 122 9.46 -10.99 -1.17
C ARG A 122 8.02 -10.86 -0.72
N ALA A 123 7.78 -10.32 0.46
CA ALA A 123 6.43 -10.17 0.99
C ALA A 123 6.26 -8.84 1.71
N GLY A 124 5.11 -8.24 1.53
CA GLY A 124 4.65 -7.12 2.32
C GLY A 124 3.68 -7.59 3.39
N PHE A 125 3.74 -6.97 4.56
CA PHE A 125 2.85 -7.26 5.69
C PHE A 125 2.11 -6.02 6.11
N HIS A 126 0.79 -6.12 6.15
CA HIS A 126 -0.09 -5.07 6.64
C HIS A 126 -0.74 -5.51 7.95
N ARG A 127 -0.92 -4.57 8.86
CA ARG A 127 -1.80 -4.76 10.01
C ARG A 127 -2.76 -3.59 10.10
N TYR A 128 -4.05 -3.89 10.05
CA TYR A 128 -5.14 -2.92 10.20
C TYR A 128 -5.83 -3.15 11.53
N THR A 129 -5.72 -2.19 12.42
CA THR A 129 -6.40 -2.22 13.74
C THR A 129 -7.51 -1.19 13.69
N PHE A 130 -8.75 -1.65 13.59
CA PHE A 130 -9.93 -0.80 13.51
C PHE A 130 -10.34 -0.29 14.88
N GLY A 131 -10.75 0.96 14.96
CA GLY A 131 -11.24 1.55 16.20
C GLY A 131 -12.56 0.92 16.66
N ALA A 132 -12.88 1.06 17.94
CA ALA A 132 -14.08 0.47 18.54
C ALA A 132 -15.40 1.02 17.96
N ASP A 133 -15.36 2.19 17.34
CA ASP A 133 -16.49 2.82 16.65
C ASP A 133 -16.74 2.26 15.24
N VAL A 134 -15.80 1.51 14.68
CA VAL A 134 -15.92 0.90 13.35
C VAL A 134 -16.76 -0.36 13.43
N LYS A 135 -17.96 -0.34 12.83
CA LYS A 135 -18.88 -1.49 12.78
C LYS A 135 -18.63 -2.39 11.58
N LYS A 136 -18.26 -1.80 10.44
CA LYS A 136 -17.91 -2.51 9.21
C LYS A 136 -16.45 -2.25 8.87
N ALA A 137 -15.60 -3.21 9.20
CA ALA A 137 -14.22 -3.20 8.78
C ALA A 137 -14.12 -3.67 7.33
N GLN A 138 -13.68 -2.79 6.46
CA GLN A 138 -13.61 -3.08 5.03
C GLN A 138 -12.48 -2.32 4.35
N LEU A 139 -11.96 -2.94 3.28
CA LEU A 139 -10.92 -2.37 2.44
C LEU A 139 -11.32 -2.52 0.97
N VAL A 140 -10.77 -1.65 0.13
CA VAL A 140 -10.81 -1.82 -1.32
C VAL A 140 -9.47 -2.39 -1.77
N LEU A 141 -9.53 -3.53 -2.46
CA LEU A 141 -8.39 -4.07 -3.22
C LEU A 141 -8.44 -3.48 -4.62
N ASP A 142 -7.39 -2.78 -5.01
CA ASP A 142 -7.32 -2.05 -6.27
C ASP A 142 -6.15 -2.58 -7.12
N LEU A 143 -6.47 -3.08 -8.30
CA LEU A 143 -5.52 -3.51 -9.32
C LEU A 143 -5.52 -2.59 -10.55
N PHE A 144 -6.40 -1.59 -10.56
CA PHE A 144 -6.55 -0.68 -11.70
C PHE A 144 -5.60 0.52 -11.62
N GLN A 145 -5.41 1.08 -10.43
CA GLN A 145 -4.58 2.26 -10.23
C GLN A 145 -3.11 1.93 -10.46
N GLY A 146 -2.44 2.76 -11.25
CA GLY A 146 -0.99 2.77 -11.38
C GLY A 146 -0.41 4.08 -10.85
N ILE A 147 0.89 4.15 -10.70
CA ILE A 147 1.60 5.38 -10.38
C ILE A 147 2.05 6.01 -11.70
N GLY A 148 1.65 7.27 -11.92
CA GLY A 148 2.08 8.04 -13.10
C GLY A 148 1.55 7.48 -14.43
N TRP A 149 2.44 7.02 -15.28
CA TRP A 149 2.12 6.53 -16.64
C TRP A 149 1.86 5.03 -16.72
N ASP A 150 1.97 4.31 -15.61
CA ASP A 150 1.66 2.89 -15.58
C ASP A 150 0.17 2.66 -15.82
N LYS A 151 -0.15 1.80 -16.78
CA LYS A 151 -1.53 1.49 -17.17
C LYS A 151 -1.73 -0.02 -17.17
N PRO A 152 -2.77 -0.52 -16.49
CA PRO A 152 -3.07 -1.94 -16.54
C PRO A 152 -3.56 -2.33 -17.93
N THR A 153 -3.04 -3.44 -18.45
CA THR A 153 -3.49 -4.06 -19.72
C THR A 153 -4.37 -5.27 -19.46
N ASP A 154 -4.17 -5.94 -18.33
CA ASP A 154 -4.99 -7.06 -17.87
C ASP A 154 -4.86 -7.19 -16.36
N TYR A 155 -5.96 -7.54 -15.68
CA TYR A 155 -6.00 -7.78 -14.24
C TYR A 155 -7.17 -8.69 -13.89
N ALA A 156 -6.98 -9.58 -12.95
CA ALA A 156 -8.05 -10.40 -12.40
C ALA A 156 -7.69 -10.97 -11.03
N LEU A 157 -8.72 -11.37 -10.29
CA LEU A 157 -8.57 -12.30 -9.18
C LEU A 157 -8.81 -13.71 -9.72
N ASP A 158 -7.78 -14.55 -9.68
CA ASP A 158 -7.79 -15.86 -10.31
C ASP A 158 -8.31 -16.95 -9.37
N GLU A 159 -8.07 -16.80 -8.06
CA GLU A 159 -8.51 -17.70 -7.02
C GLU A 159 -8.91 -16.93 -5.77
N MET A 160 -10.09 -17.23 -5.23
CA MET A 160 -10.60 -16.62 -3.99
C MET A 160 -10.98 -17.72 -2.99
N LYS A 161 -10.40 -17.64 -1.80
CA LYS A 161 -10.75 -18.47 -0.64
C LYS A 161 -11.17 -17.56 0.51
N THR A 162 -11.67 -18.13 1.61
CA THR A 162 -12.12 -17.34 2.77
C THR A 162 -10.99 -16.54 3.43
N THR A 163 -9.75 -17.03 3.35
CA THR A 163 -8.58 -16.40 3.98
C THR A 163 -7.45 -16.09 3.00
N SER A 164 -7.69 -16.22 1.70
CA SER A 164 -6.67 -15.90 0.70
C SER A 164 -7.28 -15.52 -0.65
N VAL A 165 -6.53 -14.74 -1.41
CA VAL A 165 -6.84 -14.41 -2.80
C VAL A 165 -5.54 -14.40 -3.61
N ALA A 166 -5.59 -14.95 -4.80
CA ALA A 166 -4.50 -14.88 -5.77
C ALA A 166 -5.00 -14.17 -7.04
N GLY A 167 -4.13 -13.40 -7.65
CA GLY A 167 -4.48 -12.66 -8.84
C GLY A 167 -3.27 -12.22 -9.63
N HIS A 168 -3.55 -11.44 -10.68
CA HIS A 168 -2.52 -10.85 -11.51
C HIS A 168 -2.88 -9.43 -11.95
N ARG A 169 -1.84 -8.66 -12.23
CA ARG A 169 -1.92 -7.36 -12.87
C ARG A 169 -0.81 -7.25 -13.90
N PHE A 170 -1.19 -7.12 -15.15
CA PHE A 170 -0.28 -6.85 -16.24
C PHE A 170 -0.39 -5.38 -16.63
N SER A 171 0.71 -4.75 -16.92
CA SER A 171 0.73 -3.33 -17.26
C SER A 171 1.77 -3.01 -18.31
N THR A 172 1.60 -1.86 -18.96
CA THR A 172 2.57 -1.23 -19.84
C THR A 172 2.90 0.16 -19.30
N GLY A 173 4.16 0.53 -19.38
CA GLY A 173 4.64 1.83 -18.97
C GLY A 173 6.11 1.95 -19.31
N TRP A 174 6.94 2.34 -18.34
CA TRP A 174 8.38 2.40 -18.52
C TRP A 174 8.99 1.06 -18.94
N ALA A 175 8.58 -0.02 -18.29
CA ALA A 175 8.91 -1.37 -18.73
C ALA A 175 7.79 -1.87 -19.64
N LYS A 176 8.16 -2.34 -20.83
CA LYS A 176 7.25 -2.96 -21.77
C LYS A 176 6.81 -4.32 -21.22
N ASP A 177 5.51 -4.59 -21.15
CA ASP A 177 4.95 -5.87 -20.70
C ASP A 177 5.33 -6.29 -19.29
N GLN A 178 4.96 -5.50 -18.28
CA GLN A 178 5.08 -5.91 -16.89
C GLN A 178 3.98 -6.90 -16.50
N LYS A 179 4.37 -8.00 -15.86
CA LYS A 179 3.46 -9.06 -15.41
C LYS A 179 3.70 -9.33 -13.93
N ASN A 180 2.75 -8.95 -13.10
CA ASN A 180 2.78 -9.17 -11.65
C ASN A 180 1.71 -10.17 -11.25
N PHE A 181 2.15 -11.24 -10.58
CA PHE A 181 1.28 -12.21 -9.92
C PHE A 181 1.42 -12.00 -8.43
N PHE A 182 0.31 -12.12 -7.69
CA PHE A 182 0.33 -11.95 -6.25
C PHE A 182 -0.54 -12.96 -5.54
N VAL A 183 -0.22 -13.22 -4.28
CA VAL A 183 -1.05 -13.95 -3.34
C VAL A 183 -1.17 -13.11 -2.07
N ALA A 184 -2.40 -12.81 -1.66
CA ALA A 184 -2.70 -12.16 -0.39
C ALA A 184 -3.32 -13.17 0.58
N GLU A 185 -2.75 -13.27 1.76
CA GLU A 185 -3.26 -14.13 2.84
C GLU A 185 -3.77 -13.24 3.99
N PHE A 186 -4.98 -13.54 4.47
CA PHE A 186 -5.67 -12.79 5.52
C PHE A 186 -5.67 -13.59 6.84
N SER A 187 -5.48 -12.91 7.96
CA SER A 187 -5.47 -13.54 9.30
C SER A 187 -6.82 -13.99 9.80
N GLN A 188 -7.91 -13.58 9.13
CA GLN A 188 -9.28 -13.97 9.43
C GLN A 188 -10.09 -14.07 8.16
N PRO A 189 -11.26 -14.75 8.19
CA PRO A 189 -12.12 -14.86 7.01
C PRO A 189 -12.57 -13.51 6.49
N VAL A 190 -12.59 -13.35 5.17
CA VAL A 190 -13.08 -12.17 4.47
C VAL A 190 -14.07 -12.55 3.39
N THR A 191 -14.93 -11.62 2.99
CA THR A 191 -15.73 -11.71 1.78
C THR A 191 -15.19 -10.73 0.75
N ILE A 192 -15.13 -11.15 -0.52
CA ILE A 192 -14.59 -10.31 -1.60
C ILE A 192 -15.66 -10.20 -2.67
N GLU A 193 -16.07 -8.97 -2.98
CA GLU A 193 -17.10 -8.65 -3.97
C GLU A 193 -16.55 -7.64 -4.99
N PRO A 194 -16.82 -7.84 -6.30
CA PRO A 194 -16.41 -6.86 -7.30
C PRO A 194 -17.17 -5.54 -7.12
N LEU A 195 -16.47 -4.42 -7.27
CA LEU A 195 -17.07 -3.08 -7.25
C LEU A 195 -17.22 -2.52 -8.66
N ASP A 196 -16.11 -2.16 -9.25
CA ASP A 196 -16.00 -1.66 -10.62
C ASP A 196 -14.74 -2.27 -11.27
N SER A 197 -14.36 -1.79 -12.42
CA SER A 197 -13.21 -2.33 -13.16
C SER A 197 -11.93 -2.27 -12.32
N GLY A 198 -11.39 -3.44 -11.99
CA GLY A 198 -10.13 -3.59 -11.28
C GLY A 198 -10.17 -3.32 -9.78
N ARG A 199 -11.36 -3.21 -9.19
CA ARG A 199 -11.55 -2.94 -7.75
C ARG A 199 -12.50 -3.94 -7.12
N TRP A 200 -12.17 -4.38 -5.91
CA TRP A 200 -12.96 -5.33 -5.12
C TRP A 200 -13.11 -4.84 -3.68
N LEU A 201 -14.28 -5.04 -3.11
CA LEU A 201 -14.53 -4.78 -1.70
C LEU A 201 -14.18 -6.01 -0.87
N VAL A 202 -13.27 -5.84 0.07
CA VAL A 202 -12.87 -6.87 1.04
C VAL A 202 -13.52 -6.52 2.37
N GLN A 203 -14.44 -7.36 2.83
CA GLN A 203 -15.13 -7.19 4.11
C GLN A 203 -14.56 -8.18 5.13
N VAL A 204 -14.19 -7.64 6.28
CA VAL A 204 -13.55 -8.38 7.38
C VAL A 204 -14.64 -8.97 8.27
N SER A 205 -14.51 -10.24 8.66
CA SER A 205 -15.52 -10.94 9.46
C SER A 205 -15.66 -10.40 10.88
N ASP A 206 -14.58 -9.97 11.51
CA ASP A 206 -14.56 -9.45 12.88
C ASP A 206 -13.76 -8.13 12.96
N ALA A 207 -14.48 -7.02 13.06
CA ALA A 207 -13.88 -5.68 13.17
C ALA A 207 -13.13 -5.47 14.50
N ALA A 208 -13.42 -6.25 15.54
CA ALA A 208 -12.76 -6.14 16.84
C ALA A 208 -11.37 -6.78 16.85
N GLN A 209 -11.06 -7.63 15.87
CA GLN A 209 -9.76 -8.27 15.71
C GLN A 209 -8.93 -7.52 14.67
N PRO A 210 -7.61 -7.33 14.87
CA PRO A 210 -6.74 -6.81 13.84
C PRO A 210 -6.76 -7.71 12.59
N LEU A 211 -6.76 -7.09 11.42
CA LEU A 211 -6.59 -7.80 10.16
C LEU A 211 -5.11 -7.74 9.77
N LEU A 212 -4.49 -8.91 9.65
CA LEU A 212 -3.16 -9.04 9.08
C LEU A 212 -3.27 -9.50 7.64
N ILE A 213 -2.54 -8.86 6.74
CA ILE A 213 -2.45 -9.25 5.34
C ILE A 213 -0.98 -9.48 5.01
N LYS A 214 -0.68 -10.66 4.46
CA LYS A 214 0.60 -10.97 3.85
C LYS A 214 0.43 -11.00 2.34
N VAL A 215 1.16 -10.16 1.62
CA VAL A 215 1.14 -10.14 0.17
C VAL A 215 2.50 -10.56 -0.36
N GLY A 216 2.53 -11.69 -1.06
CA GLY A 216 3.68 -12.17 -1.83
C GLY A 216 3.54 -11.77 -3.30
N LEU A 217 4.64 -11.39 -3.93
CA LEU A 217 4.76 -11.03 -5.35
C LEU A 217 5.71 -11.99 -6.07
#